data_772465e2e857f8ff6f871aa10614611e
#
_entry.id   772465e2e857f8ff6f871aa10614611e
#
_cell.length_a   1.000
_cell.length_b   1.000
_cell.length_c   1.000
_cell.angle_alpha   90.00
_cell.angle_beta   90.00
_cell.angle_gamma   90.00
#
_symmetry.space_group_name_H-M   'P 1'
#
loop_
_entity.id
_entity.type
_entity.pdbx_description
1 polymer ?
#
loop_
_entity_poly.entity_id
_entity_poly.type
_entity_poly.pdbx_seq_one_letter_code
_entity_poly.pdbx_strand_id
1 'polypeptide(L)'
;MALHDAEIVRTMGCGIAGLSIVADSLAAIKYAKVYPIRDETGLVVDYRTEGDFPTYGNDDDRADDIAATVVHTVMDKIRAIPMYRDAIPTQSVLTITSNVVYGKATGSFPSGHEKGTPFAPGANPENGIDTHGMVASMLSVGKLDYNDALDGISLTNTITPQGLGRSKEEQIQNLVGILDAGFVPDDSCAYDGTKGY
;
A
#
# COMPACT_ATOMS: atom_id res chain seq x y z
N MET A 1 10.92 31.42 7.89
CA MET A 1 9.49 31.74 7.82
C MET A 1 9.22 33.21 7.47
N ALA A 2 10.21 33.88 6.92
CA ALA A 2 10.15 35.31 6.57
C ALA A 2 9.29 35.64 5.33
N LEU A 3 8.67 34.68 4.70
CA LEU A 3 7.89 34.88 3.46
C LEU A 3 6.44 34.39 3.56
N HIS A 4 5.93 34.16 4.80
CA HIS A 4 4.54 33.76 5.03
C HIS A 4 3.74 34.98 5.48
N ASP A 5 2.85 35.46 4.62
CA ASP A 5 1.96 36.59 4.86
C ASP A 5 0.58 36.18 5.37
N ALA A 6 0.31 34.88 5.49
CA ALA A 6 -0.97 34.32 5.86
C ALA A 6 -0.90 33.45 7.12
N GLU A 7 -2.02 32.92 7.54
CA GLU A 7 -2.10 31.94 8.62
C GLU A 7 -1.21 30.73 8.34
N ILE A 8 -0.43 30.34 9.34
CA ILE A 8 0.48 29.20 9.22
C ILE A 8 -0.29 27.92 9.48
N VAL A 9 -0.53 27.13 8.43
CA VAL A 9 -1.02 25.75 8.54
C VAL A 9 0.17 24.85 8.86
N ARG A 10 0.09 24.12 9.98
CA ARG A 10 1.08 23.12 10.37
C ARG A 10 0.54 21.73 10.09
N THR A 11 1.33 20.91 9.45
CA THR A 11 1.03 19.50 9.25
C THR A 11 2.07 18.65 9.97
N MET A 12 1.69 17.43 10.31
CA MET A 12 2.60 16.41 10.83
C MET A 12 2.41 15.12 10.06
N GLY A 13 3.36 14.80 9.20
CA GLY A 13 3.33 13.62 8.34
C GLY A 13 3.68 12.36 9.13
N CYS A 14 2.84 11.33 8.98
CA CYS A 14 3.03 9.99 9.53
C CYS A 14 3.07 8.99 8.37
N GLY A 15 4.22 8.35 8.13
CA GLY A 15 4.32 7.36 7.06
C GLY A 15 4.06 5.94 7.56
N ILE A 16 3.42 5.13 6.75
CA ILE A 16 3.30 3.69 6.96
C ILE A 16 4.13 2.92 5.93
N ALA A 17 4.69 1.78 6.36
CA ALA A 17 5.46 0.87 5.51
C ALA A 17 4.96 -0.57 5.74
N GLY A 18 5.01 -1.39 4.68
CA GLY A 18 4.61 -2.80 4.76
C GLY A 18 3.09 -3.02 4.66
N LEU A 19 2.35 -2.10 4.03
CA LEU A 19 0.90 -2.20 3.86
C LEU A 19 0.49 -3.54 3.24
N SER A 20 1.10 -3.94 2.13
CA SER A 20 0.78 -5.17 1.41
C SER A 20 0.97 -6.41 2.30
N ILE A 21 2.07 -6.47 3.04
CA ILE A 21 2.37 -7.62 3.92
C ILE A 21 1.34 -7.74 5.03
N VAL A 22 0.92 -6.62 5.61
CA VAL A 22 -0.12 -6.62 6.65
C VAL A 22 -1.47 -7.02 6.07
N ALA A 23 -1.85 -6.49 4.90
CA ALA A 23 -3.09 -6.83 4.22
C ALA A 23 -3.14 -8.33 3.89
N ASP A 24 -2.10 -8.87 3.29
CA ASP A 24 -2.01 -10.29 2.92
C ASP A 24 -1.97 -11.20 4.15
N SER A 25 -1.29 -10.77 5.23
CA SER A 25 -1.28 -11.52 6.49
C SER A 25 -2.66 -11.59 7.14
N LEU A 26 -3.41 -10.50 7.14
CA LEU A 26 -4.78 -10.46 7.64
C LEU A 26 -5.71 -11.28 6.74
N ALA A 27 -5.52 -11.25 5.42
CA ALA A 27 -6.24 -12.09 4.48
C ALA A 27 -5.93 -13.59 4.72
N ALA A 28 -4.66 -13.95 4.92
CA ALA A 28 -4.27 -15.32 5.27
C ALA A 28 -4.95 -15.80 6.56
N ILE A 29 -4.95 -14.97 7.61
CA ILE A 29 -5.63 -15.28 8.88
C ILE A 29 -7.15 -15.44 8.69
N LYS A 30 -7.76 -14.64 7.82
CA LYS A 30 -9.22 -14.65 7.59
C LYS A 30 -9.69 -15.80 6.71
N TYR A 31 -8.91 -16.17 5.68
CA TYR A 31 -9.36 -17.09 4.62
C TYR A 31 -8.62 -18.42 4.57
N ALA A 32 -7.45 -18.52 5.20
CA ALA A 32 -6.64 -19.73 5.25
C ALA A 32 -6.47 -20.27 6.67
N LYS A 33 -5.67 -21.31 6.84
CA LYS A 33 -5.28 -21.85 8.14
C LYS A 33 -3.84 -21.48 8.46
N VAL A 34 -3.65 -20.64 9.45
CA VAL A 34 -2.34 -20.16 9.88
C VAL A 34 -1.91 -20.86 11.15
N TYR A 35 -0.73 -21.47 11.12
CA TYR A 35 -0.12 -22.18 12.26
C TYR A 35 1.16 -21.43 12.67
N PRO A 36 1.21 -20.83 13.86
CA PRO A 36 2.42 -20.21 14.37
C PRO A 36 3.44 -21.29 14.77
N ILE A 37 4.67 -21.13 14.30
CA ILE A 37 5.82 -21.93 14.68
C ILE A 37 6.53 -21.22 15.82
N ARG A 38 6.70 -21.91 16.95
CA ARG A 38 7.31 -21.33 18.16
C ARG A 38 8.66 -21.98 18.43
N ASP A 39 9.57 -21.19 18.98
CA ASP A 39 10.84 -21.67 19.50
C ASP A 39 10.70 -22.30 20.91
N GLU A 40 11.82 -22.72 21.48
CA GLU A 40 11.89 -23.32 22.81
C GLU A 40 11.41 -22.39 23.94
N THR A 41 11.43 -21.08 23.72
CA THR A 41 10.97 -20.06 24.67
C THR A 41 9.46 -19.76 24.54
N GLY A 42 8.82 -20.32 23.52
CA GLY A 42 7.40 -20.08 23.21
C GLY A 42 7.15 -18.85 22.33
N LEU A 43 8.19 -18.13 21.88
CA LEU A 43 8.07 -17.03 20.96
C LEU A 43 7.75 -17.54 19.53
N VAL A 44 6.89 -16.83 18.83
CA VAL A 44 6.60 -17.14 17.43
C VAL A 44 7.79 -16.67 16.58
N VAL A 45 8.38 -17.61 15.84
CA VAL A 45 9.55 -17.36 14.99
C VAL A 45 9.24 -17.49 13.51
N ASP A 46 8.13 -18.18 13.18
CA ASP A 46 7.70 -18.37 11.80
C ASP A 46 6.23 -18.77 11.73
N TYR A 47 5.68 -18.90 10.51
CA TYR A 47 4.31 -19.32 10.26
C TYR A 47 4.25 -20.36 9.14
N ARG A 48 3.31 -21.29 9.27
CA ARG A 48 2.92 -22.20 8.20
C ARG A 48 1.47 -21.89 7.84
N THR A 49 1.23 -21.47 6.59
CA THR A 49 -0.10 -21.16 6.10
C THR A 49 -0.54 -22.23 5.11
N GLU A 50 -1.75 -22.76 5.28
CA GLU A 50 -2.35 -23.81 4.47
C GLU A 50 -3.67 -23.33 3.88
N GLY A 51 -3.85 -23.50 2.58
CA GLY A 51 -5.03 -23.06 1.81
C GLY A 51 -4.79 -21.75 1.07
N ASP A 52 -5.70 -21.45 0.16
CA ASP A 52 -5.64 -20.26 -0.67
C ASP A 52 -6.30 -19.09 0.03
N PHE A 53 -5.74 -17.90 -0.17
CA PHE A 53 -6.28 -16.64 0.31
C PHE A 53 -6.05 -15.53 -0.73
N PRO A 54 -6.92 -14.50 -0.77
CA PRO A 54 -6.75 -13.38 -1.68
C PRO A 54 -5.53 -12.55 -1.26
N THR A 55 -4.82 -12.02 -2.25
CA THR A 55 -3.64 -11.18 -2.03
C THR A 55 -3.84 -9.81 -2.65
N TYR A 56 -3.34 -8.79 -1.97
CA TYR A 56 -3.38 -7.41 -2.38
C TYR A 56 -2.59 -7.17 -3.67
N GLY A 57 -3.13 -6.32 -4.56
CA GLY A 57 -2.50 -6.02 -5.86
C GLY A 57 -3.02 -6.86 -7.02
N ASN A 58 -4.10 -7.60 -6.83
CA ASN A 58 -4.72 -8.45 -7.86
C ASN A 58 -6.16 -8.03 -8.21
N ASP A 59 -6.58 -6.84 -7.81
CA ASP A 59 -7.94 -6.32 -7.97
C ASP A 59 -9.01 -7.25 -7.35
N ASP A 60 -8.70 -7.76 -6.17
CA ASP A 60 -9.59 -8.62 -5.38
C ASP A 60 -10.05 -7.83 -4.14
N ASP A 61 -11.33 -7.42 -4.13
CA ASP A 61 -11.92 -6.62 -3.05
C ASP A 61 -11.73 -7.24 -1.67
N ARG A 62 -11.64 -8.56 -1.58
CA ARG A 62 -11.45 -9.25 -0.29
C ARG A 62 -10.10 -8.92 0.36
N ALA A 63 -9.06 -8.66 -0.44
CA ALA A 63 -7.74 -8.24 0.05
C ALA A 63 -7.61 -6.71 0.06
N ASP A 64 -8.14 -6.05 -0.97
CA ASP A 64 -8.06 -4.60 -1.15
C ASP A 64 -8.81 -3.86 -0.05
N ASP A 65 -10.01 -4.32 0.35
CA ASP A 65 -10.77 -3.79 1.49
C ASP A 65 -10.01 -3.91 2.82
N ILE A 66 -9.22 -4.98 2.99
CA ILE A 66 -8.37 -5.13 4.17
C ILE A 66 -7.28 -4.05 4.15
N ALA A 67 -6.62 -3.82 3.02
CA ALA A 67 -5.60 -2.79 2.88
C ALA A 67 -6.19 -1.39 3.17
N ALA A 68 -7.33 -1.05 2.57
CA ALA A 68 -8.04 0.19 2.81
C ALA A 68 -8.43 0.35 4.30
N THR A 69 -8.94 -0.71 4.92
CA THR A 69 -9.28 -0.72 6.36
C THR A 69 -8.05 -0.46 7.24
N VAL A 70 -6.88 -1.00 6.89
CA VAL A 70 -5.63 -0.77 7.62
C VAL A 70 -5.23 0.70 7.53
N VAL A 71 -5.22 1.29 6.32
CA VAL A 71 -4.88 2.71 6.10
C VAL A 71 -5.82 3.61 6.90
N HIS A 72 -7.12 3.39 6.79
CA HIS A 72 -8.16 4.14 7.51
C HIS A 72 -7.99 4.03 9.04
N THR A 73 -7.83 2.81 9.56
CA THR A 73 -7.70 2.56 11.00
C THR A 73 -6.46 3.25 11.59
N VAL A 74 -5.33 3.22 10.86
CA VAL A 74 -4.10 3.90 11.30
C VAL A 74 -4.33 5.41 11.34
N MET A 75 -4.92 5.98 10.30
CA MET A 75 -5.20 7.43 10.25
C MET A 75 -6.15 7.88 11.34
N ASP A 76 -7.21 7.13 11.61
CA ASP A 76 -8.15 7.44 12.71
C ASP A 76 -7.45 7.45 14.08
N LYS A 77 -6.56 6.49 14.30
CA LYS A 77 -5.75 6.47 15.55
C LYS A 77 -4.80 7.67 15.64
N ILE A 78 -4.21 8.07 14.52
CA ILE A 78 -3.32 9.24 14.44
C ILE A 78 -4.12 10.52 14.72
N ARG A 79 -5.30 10.68 14.11
CA ARG A 79 -6.20 11.84 14.32
C ARG A 79 -6.68 11.98 15.77
N ALA A 80 -6.76 10.87 16.50
CA ALA A 80 -7.16 10.89 17.92
C ALA A 80 -6.06 11.39 18.88
N ILE A 81 -4.81 11.57 18.40
CA ILE A 81 -3.67 11.99 19.21
C ILE A 81 -3.47 13.51 19.07
N PRO A 82 -3.47 14.28 20.17
CA PRO A 82 -3.15 15.71 20.11
C PRO A 82 -1.74 15.94 19.56
N MET A 83 -1.63 16.76 18.53
CA MET A 83 -0.36 17.06 17.87
C MET A 83 0.29 18.33 18.44
N TYR A 84 1.62 18.40 18.32
CA TYR A 84 2.40 19.56 18.76
C TYR A 84 1.96 20.83 18.01
N ARG A 85 1.64 21.89 18.75
CA ARG A 85 1.18 23.18 18.21
C ARG A 85 -0.05 23.07 17.31
N ASP A 86 -0.98 22.20 17.64
CA ASP A 86 -2.21 21.97 16.89
C ASP A 86 -1.97 21.64 15.41
N ALA A 87 -0.87 20.92 15.12
CA ALA A 87 -0.59 20.46 13.78
C ALA A 87 -1.66 19.48 13.32
N ILE A 88 -2.04 19.58 12.05
CA ILE A 88 -2.96 18.65 11.39
C ILE A 88 -2.17 17.37 11.06
N PRO A 89 -2.56 16.21 11.61
CA PRO A 89 -1.92 14.96 11.25
C PRO A 89 -2.27 14.57 9.81
N THR A 90 -1.27 14.13 9.06
CA THR A 90 -1.41 13.58 7.71
C THR A 90 -0.72 12.24 7.64
N GLN A 91 -1.11 11.41 6.67
CA GLN A 91 -0.53 10.08 6.48
C GLN A 91 -0.05 9.91 5.06
N SER A 92 1.00 9.11 4.90
CA SER A 92 1.53 8.69 3.60
C SER A 92 1.74 7.18 3.51
N VAL A 93 1.67 6.66 2.29
CA VAL A 93 2.09 5.30 1.92
C VAL A 93 3.16 5.43 0.84
N LEU A 94 4.31 6.01 1.21
CA LEU A 94 5.37 6.46 0.30
C LEU A 94 6.75 5.85 0.57
N THR A 95 6.88 4.90 1.49
CA THR A 95 8.18 4.38 1.91
C THR A 95 8.89 3.67 0.75
N ILE A 96 10.00 4.21 0.26
CA ILE A 96 10.73 3.67 -0.89
C ILE A 96 12.06 3.04 -0.47
N THR A 97 12.85 3.71 0.36
CA THR A 97 14.19 3.23 0.76
C THR A 97 14.22 2.60 2.15
N SER A 98 13.47 3.15 3.10
CA SER A 98 13.42 2.65 4.48
C SER A 98 12.76 1.26 4.59
N ASN A 99 11.99 0.84 3.57
CA ASN A 99 11.38 -0.49 3.48
C ASN A 99 12.42 -1.63 3.60
N VAL A 100 13.65 -1.41 3.11
CA VAL A 100 14.76 -2.38 3.25
C VAL A 100 15.22 -2.51 4.70
N VAL A 101 15.35 -1.38 5.40
CA VAL A 101 15.78 -1.35 6.80
C VAL A 101 14.72 -1.96 7.71
N TYR A 102 13.46 -1.62 7.49
CA TYR A 102 12.34 -2.16 8.25
C TYR A 102 12.18 -3.66 8.04
N GLY A 103 12.26 -4.14 6.78
CA GLY A 103 12.22 -5.56 6.49
C GLY A 103 13.31 -6.35 7.20
N LYS A 104 14.56 -5.84 7.21
CA LYS A 104 15.68 -6.49 7.93
C LYS A 104 15.44 -6.64 9.43
N ALA A 105 14.69 -5.73 10.03
CA ALA A 105 14.39 -5.75 11.47
C ALA A 105 13.09 -6.52 11.80
N THR A 106 12.40 -7.06 10.81
CA THR A 106 11.08 -7.67 10.98
C THR A 106 11.16 -9.19 10.85
N GLY A 107 10.30 -9.90 11.60
CA GLY A 107 10.15 -11.36 11.55
C GLY A 107 9.32 -11.82 10.36
N SER A 108 9.05 -13.14 10.31
CA SER A 108 8.14 -13.74 9.33
C SER A 108 6.68 -13.37 9.60
N PHE A 109 5.85 -13.42 8.56
CA PHE A 109 4.42 -13.10 8.61
C PHE A 109 3.54 -14.25 8.08
N PRO A 110 2.26 -14.27 8.48
CA PRO A 110 1.28 -15.25 7.98
C PRO A 110 1.07 -15.25 6.46
N SER A 111 1.37 -14.16 5.77
CA SER A 111 1.34 -14.08 4.30
C SER A 111 2.37 -14.97 3.60
N GLY A 112 3.37 -15.46 4.33
CA GLY A 112 4.54 -16.14 3.77
C GLY A 112 5.76 -15.23 3.60
N HIS A 113 5.64 -13.95 3.97
CA HIS A 113 6.78 -13.04 3.99
C HIS A 113 7.84 -13.53 4.98
N GLU A 114 9.05 -13.76 4.49
CA GLU A 114 10.14 -14.31 5.28
C GLU A 114 10.85 -13.23 6.10
N LYS A 115 11.31 -13.63 7.29
CA LYS A 115 12.12 -12.79 8.18
C LYS A 115 13.28 -12.14 7.44
N GLY A 116 13.41 -10.83 7.58
CA GLY A 116 14.51 -10.05 7.05
C GLY A 116 14.38 -9.65 5.59
N THR A 117 13.33 -10.09 4.89
CA THR A 117 13.04 -9.68 3.52
C THR A 117 12.61 -8.20 3.47
N PRO A 118 13.06 -7.41 2.50
CA PRO A 118 12.61 -6.03 2.33
C PRO A 118 11.10 -5.94 2.10
N PHE A 119 10.46 -4.95 2.68
CA PHE A 119 9.07 -4.64 2.36
C PHE A 119 8.93 -4.11 0.93
N ALA A 120 7.76 -4.29 0.33
CA ALA A 120 7.43 -3.63 -0.92
C ALA A 120 7.44 -2.10 -0.74
N PRO A 121 7.88 -1.34 -1.76
CA PRO A 121 7.93 0.12 -1.66
C PRO A 121 6.52 0.72 -1.74
N GLY A 122 6.25 1.71 -0.91
CA GLY A 122 4.98 2.42 -0.89
C GLY A 122 3.78 1.50 -0.74
N ALA A 123 2.82 1.66 -1.63
CA ALA A 123 1.60 0.83 -1.70
C ALA A 123 1.71 -0.33 -2.70
N ASN A 124 2.90 -0.65 -3.17
CA ASN A 124 3.08 -1.79 -4.06
C ASN A 124 2.65 -3.10 -3.38
N PRO A 125 2.08 -4.04 -4.14
CA PRO A 125 1.97 -5.43 -3.71
C PRO A 125 3.36 -6.01 -3.42
N GLU A 126 3.42 -7.07 -2.65
CA GLU A 126 4.67 -7.78 -2.41
C GLU A 126 5.19 -8.42 -3.71
N ASN A 127 6.50 -8.46 -3.86
CA ASN A 127 7.14 -8.92 -5.10
C ASN A 127 6.71 -10.34 -5.47
N GLY A 128 6.17 -10.50 -6.69
CA GLY A 128 5.72 -11.78 -7.23
C GLY A 128 4.31 -12.22 -6.79
N ILE A 129 3.61 -11.40 -6.01
CA ILE A 129 2.24 -11.69 -5.56
C ILE A 129 1.20 -11.11 -6.54
N ASP A 130 1.53 -10.07 -7.27
CA ASP A 130 0.69 -9.38 -8.26
C ASP A 130 0.59 -10.17 -9.58
N THR A 131 -0.07 -11.32 -9.53
CA THR A 131 -0.15 -12.28 -10.66
C THR A 131 -1.16 -11.87 -11.74
N HIS A 132 -2.06 -10.92 -11.47
CA HIS A 132 -3.07 -10.42 -12.40
C HIS A 132 -2.58 -9.26 -13.28
N GLY A 133 -1.33 -8.86 -13.11
CA GLY A 133 -0.68 -7.84 -13.92
C GLY A 133 -0.83 -6.42 -13.39
N MET A 134 -0.13 -5.50 -14.08
CA MET A 134 0.08 -4.14 -13.61
C MET A 134 -1.22 -3.34 -13.42
N VAL A 135 -2.19 -3.49 -14.33
CA VAL A 135 -3.47 -2.76 -14.23
C VAL A 135 -4.25 -3.20 -12.99
N ALA A 136 -4.30 -4.50 -12.69
CA ALA A 136 -4.93 -4.99 -11.46
C ALA A 136 -4.25 -4.41 -10.20
N SER A 137 -2.92 -4.34 -10.22
CA SER A 137 -2.16 -3.71 -9.13
C SER A 137 -2.48 -2.21 -8.99
N MET A 138 -2.62 -1.48 -10.10
CA MET A 138 -3.04 -0.08 -10.10
C MET A 138 -4.46 0.09 -9.54
N LEU A 139 -5.39 -0.77 -9.92
CA LEU A 139 -6.77 -0.74 -9.42
C LEU A 139 -6.85 -1.04 -7.92
N SER A 140 -6.10 -2.03 -7.42
CA SER A 140 -6.00 -2.29 -5.97
C SER A 140 -5.51 -1.08 -5.19
N VAL A 141 -4.47 -0.40 -5.69
CA VAL A 141 -3.95 0.83 -5.05
C VAL A 141 -4.96 1.97 -5.14
N GLY A 142 -5.69 2.06 -6.25
CA GLY A 142 -6.73 3.08 -6.46
C GLY A 142 -7.91 2.99 -5.47
N LYS A 143 -8.12 1.83 -4.84
CA LYS A 143 -9.16 1.63 -3.80
C LYS A 143 -8.79 2.19 -2.42
N LEU A 144 -7.55 2.61 -2.22
CA LEU A 144 -7.14 3.26 -0.97
C LEU A 144 -7.75 4.67 -0.88
N ASP A 145 -8.28 5.05 0.28
CA ASP A 145 -8.83 6.39 0.47
C ASP A 145 -7.73 7.45 0.57
N TYR A 146 -7.68 8.33 -0.42
CA TYR A 146 -6.71 9.41 -0.48
C TYR A 146 -6.93 10.48 0.60
N ASN A 147 -8.13 10.58 1.18
CA ASN A 147 -8.38 11.44 2.34
C ASN A 147 -7.69 10.90 3.61
N ASP A 148 -7.41 9.62 3.67
CA ASP A 148 -6.65 9.01 4.75
C ASP A 148 -5.13 9.01 4.48
N ALA A 149 -4.69 9.41 3.29
CA ALA A 149 -3.28 9.46 2.90
C ALA A 149 -2.94 10.77 2.16
N LEU A 150 -3.19 11.89 2.82
CA LEU A 150 -3.03 13.24 2.24
C LEU A 150 -1.59 13.59 1.82
N ASP A 151 -0.58 12.96 2.41
CA ASP A 151 0.82 13.13 2.01
C ASP A 151 1.17 12.29 0.77
N GLY A 152 0.24 11.46 0.31
CA GLY A 152 0.32 10.71 -0.93
C GLY A 152 0.53 9.21 -0.78
N ILE A 153 0.23 8.53 -1.89
CA ILE A 153 0.38 7.09 -2.05
C ILE A 153 1.29 6.85 -3.26
N SER A 154 2.32 6.03 -3.13
CA SER A 154 3.18 5.68 -4.25
C SER A 154 2.95 4.25 -4.72
N LEU A 155 2.87 4.11 -6.03
CA LEU A 155 2.93 2.84 -6.74
C LEU A 155 4.05 2.94 -7.78
N THR A 156 5.03 2.05 -7.70
CA THR A 156 6.16 2.01 -8.62
C THR A 156 6.04 0.81 -9.54
N ASN A 157 5.88 1.07 -10.83
CA ASN A 157 5.83 0.05 -11.86
C ASN A 157 7.03 0.14 -12.79
N THR A 158 7.56 -1.00 -13.20
CA THR A 158 8.63 -1.09 -14.20
C THR A 158 8.11 -1.75 -15.46
N ILE A 159 8.19 -1.04 -16.57
CA ILE A 159 7.76 -1.52 -17.87
C ILE A 159 8.96 -1.60 -18.80
N THR A 160 9.19 -2.76 -19.40
CA THR A 160 10.16 -2.88 -20.49
C THR A 160 9.51 -2.49 -21.80
N PRO A 161 10.20 -1.79 -22.73
CA PRO A 161 9.62 -1.42 -24.02
C PRO A 161 9.07 -2.63 -24.80
N GLN A 162 9.75 -3.77 -24.73
CA GLN A 162 9.32 -5.01 -25.38
C GLN A 162 8.03 -5.58 -24.79
N GLY A 163 7.76 -5.32 -23.50
CA GLY A 163 6.52 -5.72 -22.83
C GLY A 163 5.30 -4.93 -23.32
N LEU A 164 5.53 -3.73 -23.89
CA LEU A 164 4.46 -2.90 -24.44
C LEU A 164 4.11 -3.22 -25.89
N GLY A 165 4.94 -3.96 -26.63
CA GLY A 165 4.66 -4.30 -28.02
C GLY A 165 5.91 -4.35 -28.90
N ARG A 166 5.72 -4.75 -30.15
CA ARG A 166 6.80 -4.96 -31.11
C ARG A 166 7.11 -3.73 -31.98
N SER A 167 6.11 -2.84 -32.18
CA SER A 167 6.27 -1.59 -32.89
C SER A 167 6.09 -0.40 -31.94
N LYS A 168 6.55 0.77 -32.37
CA LYS A 168 6.40 2.01 -31.61
C LYS A 168 4.91 2.39 -31.45
N GLU A 169 4.13 2.14 -32.45
CA GLU A 169 2.68 2.40 -32.47
C GLU A 169 1.96 1.51 -31.45
N GLU A 170 2.26 0.21 -31.42
CA GLU A 170 1.73 -0.73 -30.42
C GLU A 170 2.14 -0.32 -29.00
N GLN A 171 3.41 0.06 -28.79
CA GLN A 171 3.91 0.48 -27.50
C GLN A 171 3.18 1.72 -26.97
N ILE A 172 2.92 2.69 -27.86
CA ILE A 172 2.17 3.90 -27.49
C ILE A 172 0.72 3.53 -27.15
N GLN A 173 0.04 2.75 -27.99
CA GLN A 173 -1.34 2.37 -27.76
C GLN A 173 -1.51 1.57 -26.46
N ASN A 174 -0.64 0.61 -26.20
CA ASN A 174 -0.69 -0.19 -24.99
C ASN A 174 -0.36 0.62 -23.74
N LEU A 175 0.60 1.55 -23.83
CA LEU A 175 0.89 2.45 -22.71
C LEU A 175 -0.28 3.38 -22.41
N VAL A 176 -0.92 3.93 -23.43
CA VAL A 176 -2.14 4.76 -23.28
C VAL A 176 -3.24 3.93 -22.62
N GLY A 177 -3.48 2.69 -23.08
CA GLY A 177 -4.48 1.82 -22.50
C GLY A 177 -4.23 1.47 -21.03
N ILE A 178 -2.96 1.28 -20.64
CA ILE A 178 -2.57 1.05 -19.24
C ILE A 178 -2.84 2.29 -18.39
N LEU A 179 -2.44 3.47 -18.88
CA LEU A 179 -2.65 4.73 -18.16
C LEU A 179 -4.13 5.07 -18.05
N ASP A 180 -4.89 4.87 -19.13
CA ASP A 180 -6.33 5.09 -19.14
C ASP A 180 -7.04 4.17 -18.13
N ALA A 181 -6.75 2.88 -18.15
CA ALA A 181 -7.33 1.92 -17.22
C ALA A 181 -6.95 2.17 -15.75
N GLY A 182 -5.73 2.69 -15.49
CA GLY A 182 -5.24 2.90 -14.13
C GLY A 182 -5.55 4.27 -13.53
N PHE A 183 -5.86 5.27 -14.36
CA PHE A 183 -6.08 6.65 -13.93
C PHE A 183 -7.44 7.24 -14.32
N VAL A 184 -8.27 6.50 -15.03
CA VAL A 184 -9.65 6.94 -15.25
C VAL A 184 -10.38 6.86 -13.93
N PRO A 185 -10.90 7.97 -13.40
CA PRO A 185 -11.70 7.93 -12.19
C PRO A 185 -12.96 7.12 -12.47
N ASP A 186 -13.11 6.00 -11.81
CA ASP A 186 -14.44 5.50 -11.59
C ASP A 186 -15.10 6.48 -10.60
N ASP A 187 -16.40 6.69 -10.72
CA ASP A 187 -17.16 7.64 -9.87
C ASP A 187 -17.03 7.33 -8.36
N SER A 188 -16.51 6.16 -7.99
CA SER A 188 -16.24 5.74 -6.60
C SER A 188 -14.91 6.29 -6.04
N CYS A 189 -13.95 6.63 -6.91
CA CYS A 189 -12.63 7.15 -6.54
C CYS A 189 -12.51 8.66 -6.75
N ALA A 190 -13.62 9.36 -7.00
CA ALA A 190 -13.61 10.79 -7.25
C ALA A 190 -13.04 11.54 -6.04
N TYR A 191 -11.81 12.02 -6.16
CA TYR A 191 -11.30 13.12 -5.35
C TYR A 191 -12.32 14.25 -5.45
N ASP A 192 -13.11 14.44 -4.41
CA ASP A 192 -13.99 15.60 -4.30
C ASP A 192 -13.13 16.84 -4.07
N GLY A 193 -12.65 17.43 -5.18
CA GLY A 193 -11.85 18.65 -5.18
C GLY A 193 -12.58 19.88 -4.59
N THR A 194 -13.77 19.71 -4.01
CA THR A 194 -14.52 20.78 -3.34
C THR A 194 -14.11 20.98 -1.89
N LYS A 195 -13.38 20.05 -1.27
CA LYS A 195 -12.79 20.28 0.04
C LYS A 195 -11.39 20.87 -0.14
N GLY A 196 -11.37 22.14 -0.51
CA GLY A 196 -10.16 22.92 -0.52
C GLY A 196 -9.55 23.03 0.88
N TYR A 197 -8.24 22.96 0.93
CA TYR A 197 -7.43 23.40 2.08
C TYR A 197 -7.28 24.90 2.04
#